data_b3936121de41e625cf20321bc984bd9d
#
_entry.id   b3936121de41e625cf20321bc984bd9d
#
_cell.length_a   1.000
_cell.length_b   1.000
_cell.length_c   1.000
_cell.angle_alpha   90.00
_cell.angle_beta   90.00
_cell.angle_gamma   90.00
#
_symmetry.space_group_name_H-M   'P 1'
#
loop_
_entity.id
_entity.type
_entity.pdbx_description
1 polymer ?
#
loop_
_entity_poly.entity_id
_entity_poly.type
_entity_poly.pdbx_seq_one_letter_code
_entity_poly.pdbx_strand_id
1 'polypeptide(L)'
;MFNNDEDEEDEYIPNWEDLPIYKKGKEILEVVTQIIDLIPEDNQELGFVKNIIFEDALMLTAKVANAEGGDLYDLRMENAAIIRKAARDLMIQNHNLDLFDFKYVEYYDIIRELLEEYRLLFIDWVAGFDKFNYIVDRWGLFNPPGVGPFDEDPDDLY
;
A
#
# COMPACT_ATOMS: atom_id res chain seq x y z
N MET A 1 -19.64 43.86 -23.96
CA MET A 1 -19.95 42.44 -23.94
C MET A 1 -18.65 41.71 -23.78
N PHE A 2 -18.30 41.39 -22.53
CA PHE A 2 -17.04 40.72 -22.22
C PHE A 2 -17.36 39.25 -21.94
N ASN A 3 -16.99 38.36 -22.89
CA ASN A 3 -16.93 36.94 -22.61
C ASN A 3 -15.66 36.70 -21.77
N ASN A 4 -15.86 36.51 -20.48
CA ASN A 4 -14.91 35.80 -19.69
C ASN A 4 -15.15 34.31 -19.91
N ASP A 5 -14.55 33.79 -20.95
CA ASP A 5 -14.20 32.38 -20.99
C ASP A 5 -12.97 32.23 -20.03
N GLU A 6 -13.27 32.21 -18.73
CA GLU A 6 -12.33 31.63 -17.78
C GLU A 6 -12.30 30.16 -18.14
N ASP A 7 -11.29 29.76 -18.91
CA ASP A 7 -10.85 28.40 -19.02
C ASP A 7 -10.51 27.97 -17.58
N GLU A 8 -11.48 27.42 -16.87
CA GLU A 8 -11.23 26.58 -15.72
C GLU A 8 -10.40 25.42 -16.28
N GLU A 9 -9.08 25.54 -16.25
CA GLU A 9 -8.20 24.40 -16.34
C GLU A 9 -8.65 23.48 -15.22
N ASP A 10 -9.47 22.48 -15.54
CA ASP A 10 -9.77 21.36 -14.66
C ASP A 10 -8.41 20.79 -14.25
N GLU A 11 -7.99 21.13 -13.05
CA GLU A 11 -6.78 20.61 -12.46
C GLU A 11 -6.95 19.10 -12.40
N TYR A 12 -6.28 18.39 -13.34
CA TYR A 12 -6.33 16.94 -13.42
C TYR A 12 -5.81 16.36 -12.11
N ILE A 13 -6.72 16.01 -11.21
CA ILE A 13 -6.40 15.27 -10.00
C ILE A 13 -6.24 13.81 -10.44
N PRO A 14 -5.01 13.26 -10.42
CA PRO A 14 -4.81 11.87 -10.80
C PRO A 14 -5.67 10.98 -9.92
N ASN A 15 -6.52 10.17 -10.55
CA ASN A 15 -7.26 9.15 -9.81
C ASN A 15 -6.25 8.12 -9.29
N TRP A 16 -6.24 7.86 -7.98
CA TRP A 16 -5.36 6.88 -7.34
C TRP A 16 -5.50 5.47 -7.94
N GLU A 17 -6.65 5.14 -8.51
CA GLU A 17 -6.90 3.88 -9.23
C GLU A 17 -6.03 3.73 -10.49
N ASP A 18 -5.53 4.82 -11.06
CA ASP A 18 -4.67 4.81 -12.25
C ASP A 18 -3.19 4.66 -11.90
N LEU A 19 -2.82 4.76 -10.63
CA LEU A 19 -1.43 4.59 -10.21
C LEU A 19 -0.92 3.17 -10.47
N PRO A 20 0.30 3.02 -11.01
CA PRO A 20 0.90 1.70 -11.26
C PRO A 20 0.94 0.80 -10.01
N ILE A 21 1.27 1.38 -8.85
CA ILE A 21 1.29 0.64 -7.57
C ILE A 21 -0.09 0.10 -7.19
N TYR A 22 -1.15 0.89 -7.39
CA TYR A 22 -2.51 0.44 -7.11
C TYR A 22 -2.94 -0.70 -8.04
N LYS A 23 -2.67 -0.56 -9.33
CA LYS A 23 -2.97 -1.60 -10.34
C LYS A 23 -2.23 -2.90 -10.04
N LYS A 24 -0.97 -2.83 -9.64
CA LYS A 24 -0.19 -4.00 -9.25
C LYS A 24 -0.74 -4.64 -7.96
N GLY A 25 -1.10 -3.84 -6.98
CA GLY A 25 -1.74 -4.33 -5.75
C GLY A 25 -3.05 -5.05 -6.02
N LYS A 26 -3.83 -4.55 -6.97
CA LYS A 26 -5.08 -5.17 -7.41
C LYS A 26 -4.84 -6.51 -8.12
N GLU A 27 -3.83 -6.58 -8.99
CA GLU A 27 -3.39 -7.82 -9.63
C GLU A 27 -2.97 -8.87 -8.59
N ILE A 28 -2.20 -8.48 -7.58
CA ILE A 28 -1.80 -9.36 -6.48
C ILE A 28 -3.03 -9.88 -5.73
N LEU A 29 -3.98 -9.02 -5.42
CA LEU A 29 -5.20 -9.41 -4.72
C LEU A 29 -6.01 -10.46 -5.53
N GLU A 30 -6.12 -10.28 -6.84
CA GLU A 30 -6.80 -11.24 -7.72
C GLU A 30 -6.10 -12.60 -7.72
N VAL A 31 -4.78 -12.63 -7.86
CA VAL A 31 -3.99 -13.87 -7.85
C VAL A 31 -4.04 -14.54 -6.47
N VAL A 32 -3.91 -13.75 -5.41
CA VAL A 32 -4.06 -14.24 -4.02
C VAL A 32 -5.40 -14.91 -3.84
N THR A 33 -6.49 -14.27 -4.24
CA THR A 33 -7.85 -14.82 -4.11
C THR A 33 -7.99 -16.15 -4.84
N GLN A 34 -7.45 -16.26 -6.05
CA GLN A 34 -7.49 -17.52 -6.82
C GLN A 34 -6.72 -18.65 -6.13
N ILE A 35 -5.56 -18.35 -5.56
CA ILE A 35 -4.72 -19.36 -4.91
C ILE A 35 -5.31 -19.79 -3.57
N ILE A 36 -5.75 -18.85 -2.74
CA ILE A 36 -6.32 -19.22 -1.42
C ILE A 36 -7.68 -19.88 -1.52
N ASP A 37 -8.42 -19.70 -2.61
CA ASP A 37 -9.67 -20.45 -2.87
C ASP A 37 -9.43 -21.94 -3.07
N LEU A 38 -8.20 -22.35 -3.34
CA LEU A 38 -7.79 -23.77 -3.40
C LEU A 38 -7.61 -24.40 -2.02
N ILE A 39 -7.63 -23.62 -0.96
CA ILE A 39 -7.52 -24.11 0.42
C ILE A 39 -8.83 -24.82 0.79
N PRO A 40 -8.76 -26.08 1.30
CA PRO A 40 -9.93 -26.78 1.75
C PRO A 40 -10.65 -26.08 2.92
N GLU A 41 -11.96 -25.97 2.86
CA GLU A 41 -12.77 -25.28 3.88
C GLU A 41 -12.73 -25.97 5.26
N ASP A 42 -12.46 -27.27 5.29
CA ASP A 42 -12.41 -28.08 6.51
C ASP A 42 -11.05 -28.06 7.23
N ASN A 43 -10.03 -27.42 6.64
CA ASN A 43 -8.71 -27.27 7.26
C ASN A 43 -8.63 -25.95 8.03
N GLN A 44 -8.72 -26.04 9.38
CA GLN A 44 -8.73 -24.86 10.25
C GLN A 44 -7.42 -24.09 10.23
N GLU A 45 -6.27 -24.78 10.20
CA GLU A 45 -4.95 -24.14 10.23
C GLU A 45 -4.69 -23.39 8.92
N LEU A 46 -4.96 -24.00 7.78
CA LEU A 46 -4.89 -23.33 6.49
C LEU A 46 -5.94 -22.23 6.34
N GLY A 47 -7.12 -22.40 6.92
CA GLY A 47 -8.15 -21.36 6.97
C GLY A 47 -7.71 -20.11 7.70
N PHE A 48 -6.97 -20.26 8.79
CA PHE A 48 -6.37 -19.14 9.51
C PHE A 48 -5.29 -18.43 8.69
N VAL A 49 -4.41 -19.17 8.03
CA VAL A 49 -3.39 -18.62 7.12
C VAL A 49 -4.03 -17.92 5.94
N LYS A 50 -5.09 -18.50 5.37
CA LYS A 50 -5.90 -17.89 4.30
C LYS A 50 -6.38 -16.49 4.66
N ASN A 51 -6.94 -16.32 5.84
CA ASN A 51 -7.46 -15.04 6.31
C ASN A 51 -6.35 -14.00 6.46
N ILE A 52 -5.20 -14.37 7.01
CA ILE A 52 -4.04 -13.48 7.14
C ILE A 52 -3.54 -13.03 5.76
N ILE A 53 -3.39 -13.97 4.84
CA ILE A 53 -2.95 -13.68 3.46
C ILE A 53 -3.92 -12.71 2.76
N PHE A 54 -5.21 -12.95 2.89
CA PHE A 54 -6.22 -12.09 2.28
C PHE A 54 -6.21 -10.68 2.87
N GLU A 55 -6.15 -10.54 4.18
CA GLU A 55 -6.09 -9.23 4.87
C GLU A 55 -4.84 -8.46 4.46
N ASP A 56 -3.67 -9.09 4.41
CA ASP A 56 -2.44 -8.45 3.98
C ASP A 56 -2.50 -8.02 2.51
N ALA A 57 -3.08 -8.83 1.64
CA ALA A 57 -3.26 -8.48 0.24
C ALA A 57 -4.18 -7.28 0.05
N LEU A 58 -5.23 -7.15 0.85
CA LEU A 58 -6.12 -5.98 0.85
C LEU A 58 -5.38 -4.68 1.21
N MET A 59 -4.40 -4.73 2.11
CA MET A 59 -3.62 -3.56 2.51
C MET A 59 -2.86 -2.94 1.35
N LEU A 60 -2.44 -3.74 0.37
CA LEU A 60 -1.66 -3.27 -0.78
C LEU A 60 -2.43 -2.29 -1.67
N THR A 61 -3.74 -2.32 -1.65
CA THR A 61 -4.62 -1.39 -2.37
C THR A 61 -5.26 -0.36 -1.44
N ALA A 62 -5.85 -0.80 -0.34
CA ALA A 62 -6.59 0.07 0.58
C ALA A 62 -5.73 1.17 1.16
N LYS A 63 -4.48 0.87 1.53
CA LYS A 63 -3.57 1.86 2.13
C LYS A 63 -2.95 2.81 1.10
N VAL A 64 -2.83 2.41 -0.16
CA VAL A 64 -2.51 3.35 -1.25
C VAL A 64 -3.64 4.36 -1.41
N ALA A 65 -4.89 3.91 -1.47
CA ALA A 65 -6.05 4.79 -1.55
C ALA A 65 -6.13 5.75 -0.35
N ASN A 66 -5.88 5.27 0.86
CA ASN A 66 -5.84 6.12 2.05
C ASN A 66 -4.75 7.19 1.98
N ALA A 67 -3.54 6.81 1.55
CA ALA A 67 -2.43 7.75 1.40
C ALA A 67 -2.71 8.84 0.37
N GLU A 68 -3.36 8.47 -0.74
CA GLU A 68 -3.73 9.39 -1.82
C GLU A 68 -4.93 10.30 -1.47
N GLY A 69 -5.61 10.04 -0.36
CA GLY A 69 -6.69 10.88 0.16
C GLY A 69 -6.24 12.23 0.72
N GLY A 70 -4.94 12.46 0.88
CA GLY A 70 -4.35 13.70 1.37
C GLY A 70 -2.87 13.80 1.03
N ASP A 71 -2.27 14.97 1.27
CA ASP A 71 -0.89 15.28 0.88
C ASP A 71 0.09 15.33 2.05
N LEU A 72 -0.37 15.13 3.29
CA LEU A 72 0.50 15.24 4.45
C LEU A 72 1.52 14.11 4.50
N TYR A 73 2.79 14.46 4.53
CA TYR A 73 3.91 13.53 4.47
C TYR A 73 3.88 12.45 5.56
N ASP A 74 3.65 12.85 6.80
CA ASP A 74 3.60 11.93 7.94
C ASP A 74 2.51 10.87 7.80
N LEU A 75 1.31 11.26 7.35
CA LEU A 75 0.19 10.32 7.12
C LEU A 75 0.45 9.41 5.92
N ARG A 76 1.05 9.92 4.85
CA ARG A 76 1.44 9.12 3.71
C ARG A 76 2.51 8.10 4.09
N MET A 77 3.50 8.48 4.88
CA MET A 77 4.54 7.57 5.36
C MET A 77 3.99 6.51 6.31
N GLU A 78 3.04 6.84 7.16
CA GLU A 78 2.36 5.85 8.01
C GLU A 78 1.64 4.79 7.18
N ASN A 79 0.87 5.20 6.17
CA ASN A 79 0.23 4.26 5.25
C ASN A 79 1.26 3.42 4.48
N ALA A 80 2.36 4.01 4.03
CA ALA A 80 3.44 3.29 3.38
C ALA A 80 4.09 2.25 4.30
N ALA A 81 4.26 2.55 5.58
CA ALA A 81 4.79 1.61 6.57
C ALA A 81 3.86 0.40 6.78
N ILE A 82 2.55 0.61 6.79
CA ILE A 82 1.55 -0.48 6.88
C ILE A 82 1.61 -1.36 5.63
N ILE A 83 1.70 -0.77 4.45
CA ILE A 83 1.87 -1.49 3.18
C ILE A 83 3.14 -2.34 3.21
N ARG A 84 4.26 -1.76 3.62
CA ARG A 84 5.55 -2.47 3.71
C ARG A 84 5.44 -3.70 4.62
N LYS A 85 4.80 -3.55 5.77
CA LYS A 85 4.60 -4.67 6.71
C LYS A 85 3.76 -5.78 6.06
N ALA A 86 2.63 -5.43 5.47
CA ALA A 86 1.74 -6.38 4.80
C ALA A 86 2.45 -7.11 3.64
N ALA A 87 3.20 -6.39 2.81
CA ALA A 87 3.96 -6.98 1.70
C ALA A 87 5.05 -7.94 2.18
N ARG A 88 5.76 -7.60 3.25
CA ARG A 88 6.78 -8.48 3.86
C ARG A 88 6.17 -9.72 4.48
N ASP A 89 5.03 -9.58 5.15
CA ASP A 89 4.32 -10.71 5.73
C ASP A 89 3.82 -11.65 4.60
N LEU A 90 3.26 -11.09 3.52
CA LEU A 90 2.86 -11.86 2.34
C LEU A 90 4.04 -12.64 1.71
N MET A 91 5.21 -12.01 1.63
CA MET A 91 6.39 -12.63 1.01
C MET A 91 6.79 -13.95 1.67
N ILE A 92 6.53 -14.12 2.95
CA ILE A 92 6.95 -15.28 3.74
C ILE A 92 5.85 -16.29 4.02
N GLN A 93 4.61 -16.04 3.63
CA GLN A 93 3.46 -16.92 3.94
C GLN A 93 3.52 -18.28 3.24
N ASN A 94 4.33 -18.44 2.21
CA ASN A 94 4.62 -19.74 1.62
C ASN A 94 5.14 -20.74 2.65
N HIS A 95 5.87 -20.28 3.67
CA HIS A 95 6.35 -21.15 4.74
C HIS A 95 5.22 -21.71 5.61
N ASN A 96 4.22 -20.89 5.94
CA ASN A 96 3.07 -21.35 6.70
C ASN A 96 2.15 -22.25 5.87
N LEU A 97 2.00 -21.96 4.59
CA LEU A 97 1.24 -22.84 3.68
C LEU A 97 1.92 -24.21 3.55
N ASP A 98 3.23 -24.25 3.45
CA ASP A 98 4.00 -25.50 3.36
C ASP A 98 3.98 -26.28 4.70
N LEU A 99 4.09 -25.57 5.83
CA LEU A 99 4.02 -26.16 7.17
C LEU A 99 2.72 -26.94 7.41
N PHE A 100 1.61 -26.45 6.89
CA PHE A 100 0.28 -27.08 7.01
C PHE A 100 -0.12 -27.87 5.77
N ASP A 101 0.84 -28.32 4.97
CA ASP A 101 0.67 -29.23 3.84
C ASP A 101 -0.29 -28.73 2.76
N PHE A 102 -0.26 -27.43 2.44
CA PHE A 102 -1.02 -26.91 1.32
C PHE A 102 -0.54 -27.50 0.01
N LYS A 103 -1.42 -28.22 -0.68
CA LYS A 103 -1.10 -28.98 -1.87
C LYS A 103 -0.54 -28.16 -3.04
N TYR A 104 -0.97 -26.90 -3.15
CA TYR A 104 -0.65 -26.01 -4.27
C TYR A 104 0.32 -24.88 -3.88
N VAL A 105 1.15 -25.10 -2.88
CA VAL A 105 2.10 -24.09 -2.37
C VAL A 105 3.02 -23.53 -3.45
N GLU A 106 3.34 -24.30 -4.49
CA GLU A 106 4.17 -23.85 -5.62
C GLU A 106 3.58 -22.66 -6.36
N TYR A 107 2.26 -22.53 -6.42
CA TYR A 107 1.60 -21.39 -7.04
C TYR A 107 1.88 -20.06 -6.29
N TYR A 108 2.25 -20.13 -5.04
CA TYR A 108 2.58 -18.96 -4.24
C TYR A 108 3.81 -18.21 -4.75
N ASP A 109 4.69 -18.86 -5.49
CA ASP A 109 5.83 -18.21 -6.13
C ASP A 109 5.41 -17.09 -7.10
N ILE A 110 4.25 -17.22 -7.71
CA ILE A 110 3.66 -16.17 -8.56
C ILE A 110 3.41 -14.90 -7.74
N ILE A 111 2.85 -15.04 -6.54
CA ILE A 111 2.61 -13.91 -5.62
C ILE A 111 3.94 -13.26 -5.23
N ARG A 112 4.97 -14.03 -4.94
CA ARG A 112 6.30 -13.53 -4.56
C ARG A 112 6.95 -12.74 -5.69
N GLU A 113 6.83 -13.17 -6.93
CA GLU A 113 7.31 -12.44 -8.11
C GLU A 113 6.56 -11.11 -8.29
N LEU A 114 5.23 -11.13 -8.18
CA LEU A 114 4.41 -9.92 -8.25
C LEU A 114 4.73 -8.93 -7.12
N LEU A 115 5.03 -9.42 -5.92
CA LEU A 115 5.44 -8.57 -4.79
C LEU A 115 6.78 -7.88 -5.04
N GLU A 116 7.73 -8.50 -5.75
CA GLU A 116 8.97 -7.84 -6.16
C GLU A 116 8.71 -6.70 -7.15
N GLU A 117 7.81 -6.89 -8.10
CA GLU A 117 7.37 -5.82 -9.00
C GLU A 117 6.68 -4.70 -8.22
N TYR A 118 5.81 -5.05 -7.27
CA TYR A 118 5.16 -4.09 -6.39
C TYR A 118 6.17 -3.28 -5.56
N ARG A 119 7.19 -3.93 -5.03
CA ARG A 119 8.26 -3.27 -4.25
C ARG A 119 8.94 -2.16 -5.03
N LEU A 120 9.26 -2.39 -6.30
CA LEU A 120 9.88 -1.39 -7.17
C LEU A 120 8.95 -0.19 -7.41
N LEU A 121 7.67 -0.44 -7.65
CA LEU A 121 6.66 0.61 -7.78
C LEU A 121 6.44 1.38 -6.48
N PHE A 122 6.51 0.69 -5.34
CA PHE A 122 6.43 1.30 -4.02
C PHE A 122 7.58 2.29 -3.76
N ILE A 123 8.80 1.94 -4.12
CA ILE A 123 9.97 2.81 -3.98
C ILE A 123 9.75 4.12 -4.76
N ASP A 124 9.30 4.03 -6.00
CA ASP A 124 9.03 5.20 -6.84
C ASP A 124 7.87 6.03 -6.29
N TRP A 125 6.82 5.38 -5.80
CA TRP A 125 5.65 6.06 -5.24
C TRP A 125 6.02 6.86 -3.99
N VAL A 126 6.74 6.27 -3.05
CA VAL A 126 7.18 6.94 -1.81
C VAL A 126 8.15 8.08 -2.12
N ALA A 127 9.03 7.92 -3.11
CA ALA A 127 9.95 8.97 -3.52
C ALA A 127 9.25 10.25 -4.02
N GLY A 128 8.00 10.13 -4.48
CA GLY A 128 7.17 11.24 -4.93
C GLY A 128 6.43 11.99 -3.81
N PHE A 129 6.53 11.56 -2.55
CA PHE A 129 5.87 12.25 -1.44
C PHE A 129 6.48 13.62 -1.18
N ASP A 130 5.65 14.65 -1.00
CA ASP A 130 6.09 16.01 -0.72
C ASP A 130 6.58 16.13 0.73
N LYS A 131 7.90 16.24 0.89
CA LYS A 131 8.57 16.35 2.20
C LYS A 131 8.40 17.71 2.87
N PHE A 132 7.88 18.70 2.15
CA PHE A 132 7.65 20.05 2.66
C PHE A 132 6.23 20.28 3.16
N ASN A 133 5.29 19.38 2.81
CA ASN A 133 3.91 19.42 3.25
C ASN A 133 3.68 18.39 4.35
N TYR A 134 3.78 18.82 5.60
CA TYR A 134 3.65 17.94 6.76
C TYR A 134 3.12 18.67 7.99
N ILE A 135 2.48 17.93 8.87
CA ILE A 135 2.31 18.26 10.27
C ILE A 135 3.34 17.45 11.05
N VAL A 136 3.98 18.05 12.05
CA VAL A 136 5.00 17.35 12.83
C VAL A 136 4.37 16.14 13.52
N ASP A 137 4.94 14.99 13.25
CA ASP A 137 4.60 13.75 13.98
C ASP A 137 5.24 13.82 15.38
N ARG A 138 4.41 14.08 16.38
CA ARG A 138 4.85 14.20 17.78
C ARG A 138 5.33 12.89 18.40
N TRP A 139 5.03 11.77 17.74
CA TRP A 139 5.55 10.46 18.12
C TRP A 139 6.94 10.18 17.55
N GLY A 140 7.40 11.00 16.60
CA GLY A 140 8.76 10.98 16.06
C GLY A 140 9.06 9.83 15.10
N LEU A 141 8.04 9.22 14.46
CA LEU A 141 8.24 8.10 13.54
C LEU A 141 8.29 8.53 12.08
N PHE A 142 7.38 9.39 11.66
CA PHE A 142 7.13 9.66 10.23
C PHE A 142 7.41 11.10 9.81
N ASN A 143 8.28 11.79 10.51
CA ASN A 143 8.70 13.12 10.11
C ASN A 143 9.59 13.11 8.86
N PRO A 144 9.55 14.18 8.05
CA PRO A 144 10.54 14.35 6.99
C PRO A 144 11.98 14.34 7.53
N PRO A 145 12.98 14.04 6.69
CA PRO A 145 14.38 14.12 7.10
C PRO A 145 14.74 15.47 7.71
N GLY A 146 15.34 15.47 8.87
CA GLY A 146 15.76 16.68 9.59
C GLY A 146 14.70 17.31 10.48
N VAL A 147 13.48 16.77 10.51
CA VAL A 147 12.40 17.24 11.39
C VAL A 147 12.25 16.30 12.57
N GLY A 148 12.24 16.85 13.78
CA GLY A 148 12.09 16.12 15.03
C GLY A 148 10.71 16.30 15.67
N PRO A 149 10.36 15.46 16.67
CA PRO A 149 9.03 15.46 17.30
C PRO A 149 8.72 16.71 18.13
N PHE A 150 9.72 17.52 18.41
CA PHE A 150 9.59 18.76 19.20
C PHE A 150 9.69 20.03 18.34
N ASP A 151 9.85 19.88 17.03
CA ASP A 151 9.89 21.00 16.10
C ASP A 151 8.52 21.66 15.97
N GLU A 152 8.49 22.90 15.51
CA GLU A 152 7.26 23.61 15.20
C GLU A 152 6.74 23.16 13.83
N ASP A 153 5.40 23.23 13.66
CA ASP A 153 4.79 22.99 12.37
C ASP A 153 5.21 24.05 11.34
N PRO A 154 5.28 23.71 10.05
CA PRO A 154 5.57 24.70 9.02
C PRO A 154 4.53 25.84 9.00
N ASP A 155 4.98 27.09 8.81
CA ASP A 155 4.13 28.29 8.85
C ASP A 155 3.08 28.36 7.72
N ASP A 156 3.18 27.54 6.69
CA ASP A 156 2.38 27.60 5.46
C ASP A 156 1.14 26.68 5.47
N LEU A 157 0.77 26.10 6.62
CA LEU A 157 -0.37 25.17 6.71
C LEU A 157 -1.73 25.84 6.95
N TYR A 158 -1.77 27.18 6.99
CA TYR A 158 -3.01 27.95 7.26
C TYR A 158 -3.27 29.01 6.20
#